data_9fd782a024763b308aacdbd60524a628
#
_entry.id   9fd782a024763b308aacdbd60524a628
#
_cell.length_a   1.000
_cell.length_b   1.000
_cell.length_c   1.000
_cell.angle_alpha   90.00
_cell.angle_beta   90.00
_cell.angle_gamma   90.00
#
_symmetry.space_group_name_H-M   'P 1'
#
loop_
_entity.id
_entity.type
_entity.pdbx_description
1 polymer ?
#
loop_
_entity_poly.entity_id
_entity_poly.type
_entity_poly.pdbx_seq_one_letter_code
_entity_poly.pdbx_strand_id
1 'polypeptide(L)'
;LDEGSSIGLMMSDVRRVAEGLDVAVAQGALSPDEAASIASSSINIREFLGSIGVALGSDASPEVVAAAQLYRGLNAIGSVLMSWIVLAISVGGAAYAYRRSNADFRARNIVERGVLGLLIGAASIAILTTIGILFALLFNTIEFFKLYPATEFFFGTNWAPSFSGRGGLSDLGVLPLLWGTFYISFIAMLVAVPIGLFSAIYLSEYASPRVRSVAKPLIEILAGIPTIVYGLFALLTVGPLLVSLFGKDTLNWMQGGTAVMTAGLVMGIMLIPFVSSLSDDIINAVPQALRDGSYGLGATQSETIRLVILPAALPGIVGAILLAASRAIGETMIVVLGAGAAARLSMNPFDAMTTITAKIVSQLTGDADFSSPEALVAFALGMTLFVLTLGLNVFALFIVRKYREQYD
;
A
#
# COMPACT_ATOMS: atom_id res chain seq x y z
N LEU A 1 3.42 9.90 29.91
CA LEU A 1 4.27 9.66 28.73
C LEU A 1 5.18 8.48 29.06
N ASP A 2 5.08 7.39 28.28
CA ASP A 2 5.93 6.20 28.44
C ASP A 2 7.41 6.56 28.36
N GLU A 3 8.25 5.90 29.19
CA GLU A 3 9.71 6.14 29.20
C GLU A 3 10.32 6.03 27.80
N GLY A 4 9.81 5.16 26.93
CA GLY A 4 10.29 4.99 25.56
C GLY A 4 9.99 6.19 24.64
N SER A 5 8.85 6.87 24.79
CA SER A 5 8.51 8.06 24.02
C SER A 5 9.30 9.30 24.47
N SER A 6 9.61 9.39 25.76
CA SER A 6 10.44 10.46 26.32
C SER A 6 11.91 10.34 25.85
N ILE A 7 12.46 9.13 25.82
CA ILE A 7 13.82 8.87 25.32
C ILE A 7 13.92 9.20 23.83
N GLY A 8 12.92 8.84 23.00
CA GLY A 8 12.88 9.16 21.59
C GLY A 8 12.88 10.66 21.30
N LEU A 9 12.11 11.44 22.06
CA LEU A 9 12.06 12.90 21.97
C LEU A 9 13.38 13.53 22.41
N MET A 10 13.96 13.09 23.53
CA MET A 10 15.26 13.58 23.98
C MET A 10 16.37 13.29 22.97
N MET A 11 16.40 12.10 22.37
CA MET A 11 17.39 11.77 21.32
C MET A 11 17.20 12.59 20.05
N SER A 12 15.96 12.97 19.71
CA SER A 12 15.71 13.87 18.58
C SER A 12 16.25 15.28 18.83
N ASP A 13 16.08 15.79 20.06
CA ASP A 13 16.61 17.09 20.45
C ASP A 13 18.15 17.10 20.51
N VAL A 14 18.76 16.05 21.06
CA VAL A 14 20.22 15.84 21.04
C VAL A 14 20.77 15.88 19.61
N ARG A 15 20.14 15.17 18.65
CA ARG A 15 20.58 15.21 17.26
C ARG A 15 20.44 16.58 16.61
N ARG A 16 19.31 17.27 16.83
CA ARG A 16 19.08 18.61 16.28
C ARG A 16 20.09 19.64 16.81
N VAL A 17 20.39 19.59 18.10
CA VAL A 17 21.43 20.45 18.69
C VAL A 17 22.80 20.11 18.11
N ALA A 18 23.13 18.83 17.98
CA ALA A 18 24.39 18.38 17.37
C ALA A 18 24.56 18.85 15.92
N GLU A 19 23.54 18.64 15.08
CA GLU A 19 23.50 19.09 13.70
C GLU A 19 23.58 20.63 13.59
N GLY A 20 22.86 21.34 14.48
CA GLY A 20 22.91 22.80 14.55
C GLY A 20 24.31 23.33 14.88
N LEU A 21 25.01 22.70 15.82
CA LEU A 21 26.40 23.05 16.15
C LEU A 21 27.36 22.76 14.99
N ASP A 22 27.15 21.67 14.23
CA ASP A 22 27.95 21.39 13.04
C ASP A 22 27.70 22.39 11.93
N VAL A 23 26.47 22.84 11.71
CA VAL A 23 26.12 23.92 10.79
C VAL A 23 26.77 25.25 11.22
N ALA A 24 26.75 25.57 12.52
CA ALA A 24 27.40 26.77 13.06
C ALA A 24 28.92 26.79 12.80
N VAL A 25 29.57 25.64 12.97
CA VAL A 25 31.00 25.48 12.66
C VAL A 25 31.25 25.58 11.16
N ALA A 26 30.43 24.97 10.32
CA ALA A 26 30.56 25.00 8.87
C ALA A 26 30.35 26.42 8.29
N GLN A 27 29.48 27.24 8.91
CA GLN A 27 29.25 28.64 8.53
C GLN A 27 30.29 29.61 9.13
N GLY A 28 31.20 29.13 9.96
CA GLY A 28 32.20 29.98 10.63
C GLY A 28 31.63 30.83 11.77
N ALA A 29 30.42 30.56 12.23
CA ALA A 29 29.77 31.24 13.35
C ALA A 29 30.33 30.80 14.71
N LEU A 30 30.93 29.62 14.77
CA LEU A 30 31.65 29.08 15.93
C LEU A 30 32.93 28.38 15.46
N SER A 31 34.01 28.53 16.28
CA SER A 31 35.17 27.67 16.10
C SER A 31 34.88 26.22 16.61
N PRO A 32 35.59 25.20 16.13
CA PRO A 32 35.44 23.85 16.61
C PRO A 32 35.62 23.71 18.12
N ASP A 33 36.53 24.46 18.70
CA ASP A 33 36.85 24.45 20.14
C ASP A 33 35.74 25.13 20.99
N GLU A 34 35.17 26.23 20.47
CA GLU A 34 34.00 26.88 21.09
C GLU A 34 32.76 25.99 21.06
N ALA A 35 32.52 25.32 19.92
CA ALA A 35 31.43 24.36 19.79
C ALA A 35 31.58 23.17 20.74
N ALA A 36 32.80 22.75 21.07
CA ALA A 36 33.10 21.72 22.04
C ALA A 36 32.90 22.15 23.51
N SER A 37 33.01 23.43 23.82
CA SER A 37 32.92 23.98 25.19
C SER A 37 31.60 24.70 25.49
N ILE A 38 30.68 24.77 24.54
CA ILE A 38 29.46 25.58 24.61
C ILE A 38 28.49 25.16 25.75
N ALA A 39 28.55 23.91 26.25
CA ALA A 39 27.72 23.43 27.33
C ALA A 39 27.92 24.17 28.66
N SER A 40 29.07 24.79 28.84
CA SER A 40 29.43 25.57 30.02
C SER A 40 29.26 27.07 29.85
N SER A 41 28.82 27.54 28.68
CA SER A 41 28.66 28.95 28.38
C SER A 41 27.26 29.46 28.76
N SER A 42 27.18 30.77 29.05
CA SER A 42 25.91 31.46 29.35
C SER A 42 25.06 31.79 28.10
N ILE A 43 25.39 31.22 26.96
CA ILE A 43 24.72 31.49 25.68
C ILE A 43 23.41 30.74 25.60
N ASN A 44 22.32 31.43 25.26
CA ASN A 44 21.05 30.81 24.95
C ASN A 44 21.12 30.08 23.59
N ILE A 45 21.34 28.77 23.63
CA ILE A 45 21.58 27.93 22.45
C ILE A 45 20.42 27.97 21.47
N ARG A 46 19.18 28.06 21.96
CA ARG A 46 17.99 28.16 21.11
C ARG A 46 18.00 29.43 20.25
N GLU A 47 18.32 30.57 20.88
CA GLU A 47 18.37 31.85 20.20
C GLU A 47 19.54 31.91 19.23
N PHE A 48 20.69 31.36 19.63
CA PHE A 48 21.88 31.28 18.78
C PHE A 48 21.64 30.38 17.55
N LEU A 49 21.14 29.16 17.73
CA LEU A 49 20.85 28.24 16.62
C LEU A 49 19.70 28.74 15.75
N GLY A 50 18.72 29.45 16.32
CA GLY A 50 17.66 30.13 15.58
C GLY A 50 18.20 31.24 14.66
N SER A 51 19.26 31.98 15.08
CA SER A 51 19.87 33.03 14.26
C SER A 51 20.59 32.48 13.01
N ILE A 52 21.01 31.24 13.02
CA ILE A 52 21.65 30.52 11.89
C ILE A 52 20.70 29.61 11.14
N GLY A 53 19.37 29.69 11.41
CA GLY A 53 18.34 28.98 10.66
C GLY A 53 18.01 27.60 11.17
N VAL A 54 18.50 27.18 12.34
CA VAL A 54 18.18 25.89 12.97
C VAL A 54 17.14 26.10 14.06
N ALA A 55 15.88 25.70 13.78
CA ALA A 55 14.80 25.82 14.76
C ALA A 55 14.80 24.63 15.74
N LEU A 56 14.89 24.93 17.05
CA LEU A 56 14.67 23.97 18.12
C LEU A 56 13.23 24.06 18.63
N GLY A 57 12.61 22.91 18.87
CA GLY A 57 11.22 22.82 19.35
C GLY A 57 11.06 23.25 20.82
N SER A 58 12.10 23.09 21.65
CA SER A 58 12.14 23.42 23.07
C SER A 58 13.48 24.10 23.43
N ASP A 59 13.56 24.69 24.63
CA ASP A 59 14.85 25.18 25.16
C ASP A 59 15.75 23.97 25.46
N ALA A 60 16.99 24.01 24.95
CA ALA A 60 17.94 22.93 25.17
C ALA A 60 18.48 23.03 26.61
N SER A 61 18.17 22.01 27.43
CA SER A 61 18.77 21.92 28.76
C SER A 61 20.29 21.70 28.65
N PRO A 62 21.07 22.11 29.68
CA PRO A 62 22.52 21.88 29.69
C PRO A 62 22.90 20.39 29.48
N GLU A 63 22.05 19.46 29.93
CA GLU A 63 22.23 18.03 29.78
C GLU A 63 22.10 17.60 28.31
N VAL A 64 21.11 18.15 27.57
CA VAL A 64 20.90 17.88 26.14
C VAL A 64 22.08 18.40 25.34
N VAL A 65 22.63 19.55 25.70
CA VAL A 65 23.81 20.12 25.03
C VAL A 65 25.07 19.30 25.29
N ALA A 66 25.29 18.84 26.52
CA ALA A 66 26.40 17.96 26.84
C ALA A 66 26.26 16.60 26.10
N ALA A 67 25.07 16.05 26.03
CA ALA A 67 24.79 14.84 25.25
C ALA A 67 25.02 15.06 23.75
N ALA A 68 24.66 16.25 23.20
CA ALA A 68 24.90 16.58 21.80
C ALA A 68 26.40 16.69 21.47
N GLN A 69 27.20 17.25 22.38
CA GLN A 69 28.66 17.26 22.22
C GLN A 69 29.27 15.86 22.23
N LEU A 70 28.83 15.01 23.15
CA LEU A 70 29.25 13.60 23.19
C LEU A 70 28.85 12.89 21.89
N TYR A 71 27.63 13.09 21.43
CA TYR A 71 27.13 12.52 20.18
C TYR A 71 27.97 12.97 18.96
N ARG A 72 28.33 14.27 18.87
CA ARG A 72 29.22 14.81 17.82
C ARG A 72 30.59 14.12 17.86
N GLY A 73 31.20 14.00 19.04
CA GLY A 73 32.50 13.32 19.19
C GLY A 73 32.44 11.85 18.74
N LEU A 74 31.43 11.11 19.17
CA LEU A 74 31.22 9.72 18.78
C LEU A 74 30.91 9.59 17.28
N ASN A 75 30.13 10.50 16.72
CA ASN A 75 29.80 10.49 15.29
C ASN A 75 31.03 10.81 14.41
N ALA A 76 31.88 11.75 14.83
CA ALA A 76 33.14 12.03 14.16
C ALA A 76 34.09 10.84 14.15
N ILE A 77 34.27 10.17 15.32
CA ILE A 77 35.06 8.95 15.41
C ILE A 77 34.42 7.84 14.57
N GLY A 78 33.10 7.67 14.64
CA GLY A 78 32.35 6.68 13.88
C GLY A 78 32.50 6.86 12.36
N SER A 79 32.43 8.09 11.87
CA SER A 79 32.58 8.39 10.44
C SER A 79 33.99 8.08 9.91
N VAL A 80 35.01 8.42 10.69
CA VAL A 80 36.40 8.08 10.37
C VAL A 80 36.62 6.57 10.39
N LEU A 81 36.15 5.90 11.44
CA LEU A 81 36.25 4.43 11.56
C LEU A 81 35.52 3.74 10.38
N MET A 82 34.31 4.18 10.04
CA MET A 82 33.53 3.65 8.92
C MET A 82 34.30 3.83 7.59
N SER A 83 34.91 5.01 7.38
CA SER A 83 35.72 5.27 6.20
C SER A 83 36.92 4.32 6.08
N TRP A 84 37.61 4.07 7.20
CA TRP A 84 38.73 3.11 7.23
C TRP A 84 38.26 1.66 7.02
N ILE A 85 37.12 1.26 7.62
CA ILE A 85 36.55 -0.08 7.41
C ILE A 85 36.15 -0.28 5.94
N VAL A 86 35.48 0.69 5.33
CA VAL A 86 35.08 0.64 3.91
C VAL A 86 36.34 0.57 3.02
N LEU A 87 37.35 1.40 3.31
CA LEU A 87 38.59 1.38 2.57
C LEU A 87 39.32 0.02 2.70
N ALA A 88 39.41 -0.52 3.92
CA ALA A 88 40.04 -1.83 4.18
C ALA A 88 39.29 -2.95 3.46
N ILE A 89 37.95 -2.98 3.48
CA ILE A 89 37.12 -3.94 2.76
C ILE A 89 37.36 -3.79 1.24
N SER A 90 37.36 -2.56 0.73
CA SER A 90 37.56 -2.29 -0.71
C SER A 90 38.92 -2.72 -1.18
N VAL A 91 40.01 -2.37 -0.45
CA VAL A 91 41.36 -2.75 -0.77
C VAL A 91 41.57 -4.26 -0.60
N GLY A 92 41.02 -4.83 0.49
CA GLY A 92 41.08 -6.30 0.72
C GLY A 92 40.34 -7.07 -0.35
N GLY A 93 39.14 -6.58 -0.77
CA GLY A 93 38.35 -7.15 -1.86
C GLY A 93 39.11 -7.09 -3.20
N ALA A 94 39.71 -5.93 -3.52
CA ALA A 94 40.51 -5.76 -4.73
C ALA A 94 41.75 -6.66 -4.75
N ALA A 95 42.45 -6.74 -3.62
CA ALA A 95 43.63 -7.63 -3.48
C ALA A 95 43.24 -9.12 -3.60
N TYR A 96 42.11 -9.51 -3.00
CA TYR A 96 41.55 -10.85 -3.14
C TYR A 96 41.19 -11.17 -4.60
N ALA A 97 40.48 -10.25 -5.26
CA ALA A 97 40.09 -10.38 -6.67
C ALA A 97 41.31 -10.49 -7.58
N TYR A 98 42.33 -9.65 -7.35
CA TYR A 98 43.60 -9.70 -8.10
C TYR A 98 44.35 -11.04 -7.94
N ARG A 99 44.46 -11.55 -6.70
CA ARG A 99 45.08 -12.86 -6.43
C ARG A 99 44.31 -14.03 -7.02
N ARG A 100 42.99 -13.91 -7.16
CA ARG A 100 42.14 -14.98 -7.75
C ARG A 100 42.02 -14.89 -9.26
N SER A 101 42.42 -13.80 -9.88
CA SER A 101 42.33 -13.56 -11.33
C SER A 101 43.49 -14.32 -12.04
N ASN A 102 43.29 -15.62 -12.25
CA ASN A 102 44.21 -16.50 -12.98
C ASN A 102 43.52 -16.97 -14.27
N ALA A 103 44.34 -17.49 -15.25
CA ALA A 103 43.86 -18.00 -16.54
C ALA A 103 42.80 -19.13 -16.40
N ASP A 104 42.89 -19.94 -15.32
CA ASP A 104 41.96 -21.04 -15.03
C ASP A 104 40.73 -20.61 -14.18
N PHE A 105 40.63 -19.34 -13.84
CA PHE A 105 39.54 -18.82 -12.99
C PHE A 105 38.22 -18.76 -13.74
N ARG A 106 37.33 -19.71 -13.45
CA ARG A 106 35.98 -19.76 -14.02
C ARG A 106 35.08 -18.75 -13.33
N ALA A 107 35.28 -17.46 -13.59
CA ALA A 107 34.56 -16.34 -12.99
C ALA A 107 33.04 -16.49 -13.14
N ARG A 108 32.59 -16.90 -14.33
CA ARG A 108 31.15 -17.08 -14.63
C ARG A 108 30.47 -18.01 -13.61
N ASN A 109 31.04 -19.18 -13.32
CA ASN A 109 30.44 -20.14 -12.42
C ASN A 109 30.38 -19.62 -10.96
N ILE A 110 31.38 -18.81 -10.56
CA ILE A 110 31.42 -18.23 -9.21
C ILE A 110 30.38 -17.10 -9.10
N VAL A 111 30.30 -16.23 -10.11
CA VAL A 111 29.32 -15.16 -10.17
C VAL A 111 27.90 -15.73 -10.23
N GLU A 112 27.65 -16.73 -11.08
CA GLU A 112 26.32 -17.38 -11.17
C GLU A 112 25.93 -18.02 -9.83
N ARG A 113 26.83 -18.69 -9.11
CA ARG A 113 26.53 -19.21 -7.76
C ARG A 113 26.31 -18.11 -6.74
N GLY A 114 27.09 -17.04 -6.81
CA GLY A 114 26.91 -15.86 -5.95
C GLY A 114 25.55 -15.17 -6.16
N VAL A 115 25.21 -14.94 -7.43
CA VAL A 115 23.90 -14.37 -7.81
C VAL A 115 22.77 -15.30 -7.39
N LEU A 116 22.89 -16.61 -7.64
CA LEU A 116 21.88 -17.59 -7.21
C LEU A 116 21.71 -17.57 -5.69
N GLY A 117 22.82 -17.52 -4.94
CA GLY A 117 22.79 -17.41 -3.47
C GLY A 117 22.09 -16.14 -2.99
N LEU A 118 22.37 -15.01 -3.62
CA LEU A 118 21.68 -13.74 -3.32
C LEU A 118 20.17 -13.80 -3.65
N LEU A 119 19.81 -14.40 -4.79
CA LEU A 119 18.40 -14.56 -5.17
C LEU A 119 17.65 -15.49 -4.20
N ILE A 120 18.27 -16.62 -3.81
CA ILE A 120 17.71 -17.52 -2.81
C ILE A 120 17.59 -16.82 -1.46
N GLY A 121 18.62 -16.08 -1.05
CA GLY A 121 18.59 -15.29 0.18
C GLY A 121 17.46 -14.26 0.20
N ALA A 122 17.33 -13.48 -0.87
CA ALA A 122 16.25 -12.49 -1.01
C ALA A 122 14.86 -13.16 -0.99
N ALA A 123 14.68 -14.25 -1.73
CA ALA A 123 13.44 -15.02 -1.71
C ALA A 123 13.13 -15.59 -0.32
N SER A 124 14.15 -16.10 0.39
CA SER A 124 13.99 -16.62 1.75
C SER A 124 13.55 -15.52 2.73
N ILE A 125 14.16 -14.33 2.65
CA ILE A 125 13.77 -13.19 3.47
C ILE A 125 12.30 -12.81 3.21
N ALA A 126 11.89 -12.74 1.94
CA ALA A 126 10.50 -12.41 1.58
C ALA A 126 9.51 -13.45 2.14
N ILE A 127 9.83 -14.76 2.03
CA ILE A 127 9.01 -15.83 2.58
C ILE A 127 8.93 -15.74 4.11
N LEU A 128 10.06 -15.59 4.79
CA LEU A 128 10.12 -15.49 6.24
C LEU A 128 9.36 -14.27 6.76
N THR A 129 9.47 -13.14 6.07
CA THR A 129 8.71 -11.92 6.41
C THR A 129 7.20 -12.16 6.28
N THR A 130 6.76 -12.79 5.19
CA THR A 130 5.35 -13.12 4.97
C THR A 130 4.83 -14.05 6.08
N ILE A 131 5.58 -15.09 6.42
CA ILE A 131 5.25 -16.01 7.51
C ILE A 131 5.19 -15.26 8.85
N GLY A 132 6.16 -14.37 9.10
CA GLY A 132 6.19 -13.53 10.31
C GLY A 132 4.96 -12.63 10.44
N ILE A 133 4.54 -11.99 9.35
CA ILE A 133 3.32 -11.17 9.32
C ILE A 133 2.08 -12.02 9.61
N LEU A 134 1.96 -13.21 9.01
CA LEU A 134 0.85 -14.12 9.26
C LEU A 134 0.78 -14.58 10.72
N PHE A 135 1.92 -14.92 11.32
CA PHE A 135 1.96 -15.26 12.74
C PHE A 135 1.61 -14.07 13.62
N ALA A 136 2.12 -12.88 13.32
CA ALA A 136 1.77 -11.67 14.06
C ALA A 136 0.26 -11.39 14.01
N LEU A 137 -0.35 -11.46 12.84
CA LEU A 137 -1.80 -11.32 12.68
C LEU A 137 -2.55 -12.40 13.46
N LEU A 138 -2.12 -13.65 13.39
CA LEU A 138 -2.77 -14.77 14.07
C LEU A 138 -2.71 -14.62 15.59
N PHE A 139 -1.53 -14.34 16.16
CA PHE A 139 -1.37 -14.22 17.63
C PHE A 139 -2.17 -13.04 18.19
N ASN A 140 -2.12 -11.88 17.54
CA ASN A 140 -2.90 -10.73 17.99
C ASN A 140 -4.42 -10.94 17.81
N THR A 141 -4.83 -11.65 16.78
CA THR A 141 -6.24 -12.04 16.59
C THR A 141 -6.72 -13.01 17.67
N ILE A 142 -5.90 -13.96 18.08
CA ILE A 142 -6.21 -14.86 19.19
C ILE A 142 -6.32 -14.07 20.49
N GLU A 143 -5.43 -13.11 20.73
CA GLU A 143 -5.47 -12.24 21.91
C GLU A 143 -6.76 -11.39 21.93
N PHE A 144 -7.14 -10.83 20.77
CA PHE A 144 -8.43 -10.14 20.64
C PHE A 144 -9.62 -11.03 21.03
N PHE A 145 -9.69 -12.27 20.54
CA PHE A 145 -10.81 -13.17 20.85
C PHE A 145 -10.82 -13.73 22.30
N LYS A 146 -9.75 -13.55 23.05
CA LYS A 146 -9.79 -13.78 24.50
C LYS A 146 -10.51 -12.65 25.24
N LEU A 147 -10.46 -11.42 24.70
CA LEU A 147 -11.05 -10.22 25.29
C LEU A 147 -12.47 -9.93 24.77
N TYR A 148 -12.76 -10.33 23.52
CA TYR A 148 -14.03 -10.04 22.85
C TYR A 148 -14.62 -11.31 22.22
N PRO A 149 -15.93 -11.61 22.45
CA PRO A 149 -16.56 -12.83 21.93
C PRO A 149 -16.57 -12.90 20.40
N ALA A 150 -16.10 -14.02 19.83
CA ALA A 150 -16.05 -14.19 18.37
C ALA A 150 -17.45 -14.15 17.71
N THR A 151 -18.48 -14.61 18.41
CA THR A 151 -19.87 -14.55 17.95
C THR A 151 -20.36 -13.11 17.76
N GLU A 152 -20.05 -12.24 18.70
CA GLU A 152 -20.42 -10.82 18.62
C GLU A 152 -19.61 -10.09 17.53
N PHE A 153 -18.35 -10.47 17.35
CA PHE A 153 -17.54 -9.94 16.26
C PHE A 153 -18.08 -10.33 14.89
N PHE A 154 -18.29 -11.60 14.62
CA PHE A 154 -18.68 -12.06 13.28
C PHE A 154 -20.16 -11.80 12.93
N PHE A 155 -21.04 -11.76 13.89
CA PHE A 155 -22.49 -11.60 13.69
C PHE A 155 -23.06 -10.28 14.20
N GLY A 156 -22.23 -9.44 14.84
CA GLY A 156 -22.62 -8.11 15.29
C GLY A 156 -22.96 -7.19 14.13
N THR A 157 -24.07 -6.49 14.26
CA THR A 157 -24.57 -5.52 13.27
C THR A 157 -24.20 -4.07 13.60
N ASN A 158 -23.60 -3.85 14.76
CA ASN A 158 -23.15 -2.53 15.20
C ASN A 158 -21.64 -2.45 15.26
N TRP A 159 -21.12 -1.27 14.89
CA TRP A 159 -19.72 -0.91 15.05
C TRP A 159 -19.61 0.42 15.77
N ALA A 160 -19.29 0.39 17.05
CA ALA A 160 -19.13 1.55 17.91
C ALA A 160 -17.99 1.32 18.92
N PRO A 161 -16.72 1.53 18.52
CA PRO A 161 -15.58 1.40 19.43
C PRO A 161 -15.60 2.53 20.48
N SER A 162 -15.35 2.18 21.74
CA SER A 162 -15.27 3.13 22.87
C SER A 162 -13.80 3.33 23.25
N PHE A 163 -13.16 4.35 22.71
CA PHE A 163 -11.75 4.65 23.01
C PHE A 163 -11.57 5.27 24.40
N SER A 164 -10.50 4.90 25.08
CA SER A 164 -10.03 5.51 26.35
C SER A 164 -11.04 5.47 27.50
N GLY A 165 -11.85 4.40 27.61
CA GLY A 165 -12.75 4.22 28.75
C GLY A 165 -13.86 5.25 28.87
N ARG A 166 -14.16 6.02 27.83
CA ARG A 166 -15.28 6.95 27.77
C ARG A 166 -16.57 6.21 27.41
N GLY A 167 -17.19 5.59 28.42
CA GLY A 167 -18.60 5.22 28.45
C GLY A 167 -19.01 4.02 27.62
N GLY A 168 -19.12 2.85 28.22
CA GLY A 168 -19.84 1.70 27.71
C GLY A 168 -18.96 0.59 27.15
N LEU A 169 -19.58 -0.56 26.91
CA LEU A 169 -18.97 -1.68 26.22
C LEU A 169 -18.83 -1.33 24.73
N SER A 170 -17.68 -1.69 24.14
CA SER A 170 -17.47 -1.50 22.70
C SER A 170 -18.26 -2.51 21.89
N ASP A 171 -18.98 -2.06 20.89
CA ASP A 171 -19.60 -2.91 19.87
C ASP A 171 -18.65 -3.01 18.65
N LEU A 172 -18.07 -4.19 18.42
CA LEU A 172 -17.06 -4.41 17.38
C LEU A 172 -17.53 -5.42 16.31
N GLY A 173 -18.79 -5.31 15.89
CA GLY A 173 -19.38 -6.20 14.86
C GLY A 173 -18.82 -5.91 13.47
N VAL A 174 -18.35 -6.94 12.76
CA VAL A 174 -17.70 -6.81 11.44
C VAL A 174 -18.69 -6.70 10.28
N LEU A 175 -19.97 -7.12 10.44
CA LEU A 175 -20.94 -7.18 9.33
C LEU A 175 -21.13 -5.84 8.59
N PRO A 176 -21.26 -4.66 9.26
CA PRO A 176 -21.39 -3.40 8.54
C PRO A 176 -20.16 -3.06 7.70
N LEU A 177 -18.98 -3.46 8.15
CA LEU A 177 -17.72 -3.22 7.46
C LEU A 177 -17.55 -4.17 6.26
N LEU A 178 -17.92 -5.43 6.41
CA LEU A 178 -17.98 -6.39 5.31
C LEU A 178 -18.96 -5.93 4.24
N TRP A 179 -20.15 -5.49 4.64
CA TRP A 179 -21.16 -4.97 3.72
C TRP A 179 -20.62 -3.79 2.92
N GLY A 180 -20.06 -2.77 3.58
CA GLY A 180 -19.46 -1.62 2.90
C GLY A 180 -18.33 -2.03 1.95
N THR A 181 -17.48 -2.96 2.36
CA THR A 181 -16.37 -3.48 1.54
C THR A 181 -16.89 -4.13 0.26
N PHE A 182 -17.85 -5.05 0.38
CA PHE A 182 -18.42 -5.74 -0.80
C PHE A 182 -19.23 -4.79 -1.68
N TYR A 183 -19.99 -3.88 -1.09
CA TYR A 183 -20.86 -2.99 -1.85
C TYR A 183 -20.05 -1.98 -2.68
N ILE A 184 -19.03 -1.35 -2.09
CA ILE A 184 -18.13 -0.45 -2.81
C ILE A 184 -17.38 -1.19 -3.91
N SER A 185 -16.85 -2.38 -3.60
CA SER A 185 -16.15 -3.23 -4.57
C SER A 185 -17.06 -3.65 -5.72
N PHE A 186 -18.31 -3.98 -5.45
CA PHE A 186 -19.30 -4.34 -6.46
C PHE A 186 -19.56 -3.19 -7.44
N ILE A 187 -19.77 -1.95 -6.94
CA ILE A 187 -19.95 -0.78 -7.80
C ILE A 187 -18.70 -0.51 -8.63
N ALA A 188 -17.51 -0.64 -8.03
CA ALA A 188 -16.27 -0.48 -8.76
C ALA A 188 -16.13 -1.49 -9.89
N MET A 189 -16.49 -2.75 -9.65
CA MET A 189 -16.43 -3.80 -10.67
C MET A 189 -17.50 -3.59 -11.77
N LEU A 190 -18.67 -3.06 -11.45
CA LEU A 190 -19.68 -2.70 -12.45
C LEU A 190 -19.18 -1.65 -13.46
N VAL A 191 -18.25 -0.80 -13.06
CA VAL A 191 -17.60 0.19 -13.93
C VAL A 191 -16.37 -0.41 -14.62
N ALA A 192 -15.48 -1.02 -13.86
CA ALA A 192 -14.18 -1.48 -14.34
C ALA A 192 -14.29 -2.64 -15.33
N VAL A 193 -15.17 -3.61 -15.09
CA VAL A 193 -15.24 -4.82 -15.92
C VAL A 193 -15.76 -4.52 -17.33
N PRO A 194 -16.91 -3.87 -17.53
CA PRO A 194 -17.38 -3.58 -18.88
C PRO A 194 -16.39 -2.71 -19.65
N ILE A 195 -15.95 -1.59 -19.06
CA ILE A 195 -15.07 -0.64 -19.74
C ILE A 195 -13.70 -1.28 -20.01
N GLY A 196 -13.10 -1.94 -19.04
CA GLY A 196 -11.80 -2.60 -19.15
C GLY A 196 -11.82 -3.73 -20.19
N LEU A 197 -12.85 -4.60 -20.15
CA LEU A 197 -12.97 -5.71 -21.09
C LEU A 197 -13.22 -5.23 -22.53
N PHE A 198 -14.13 -4.29 -22.73
CA PHE A 198 -14.35 -3.73 -24.08
C PHE A 198 -13.12 -3.00 -24.60
N SER A 199 -12.39 -2.29 -23.75
CA SER A 199 -11.11 -1.68 -24.12
C SER A 199 -10.08 -2.73 -24.54
N ALA A 200 -9.97 -3.85 -23.81
CA ALA A 200 -9.08 -4.96 -24.15
C ALA A 200 -9.44 -5.58 -25.50
N ILE A 201 -10.71 -5.90 -25.72
CA ILE A 201 -11.19 -6.47 -26.99
C ILE A 201 -10.92 -5.52 -28.15
N TYR A 202 -11.21 -4.22 -27.99
CA TYR A 202 -10.95 -3.23 -29.03
C TYR A 202 -9.47 -3.12 -29.35
N LEU A 203 -8.62 -3.02 -28.33
CA LEU A 203 -7.18 -2.85 -28.53
C LEU A 203 -6.51 -4.09 -29.11
N SER A 204 -6.98 -5.30 -28.74
CA SER A 204 -6.38 -6.54 -29.22
C SER A 204 -6.86 -6.93 -30.63
N GLU A 205 -8.14 -6.70 -30.96
CA GLU A 205 -8.74 -7.27 -32.15
C GLU A 205 -9.08 -6.24 -33.24
N TYR A 206 -9.39 -4.99 -32.87
CA TYR A 206 -9.86 -3.99 -33.85
C TYR A 206 -8.89 -2.83 -34.07
N ALA A 207 -8.10 -2.47 -33.06
CA ALA A 207 -7.25 -1.30 -33.16
C ALA A 207 -6.08 -1.48 -34.12
N SER A 208 -5.83 -0.47 -34.95
CA SER A 208 -4.61 -0.45 -35.74
C SER A 208 -3.36 -0.41 -34.85
N PRO A 209 -2.20 -0.90 -35.32
CA PRO A 209 -0.96 -0.88 -34.49
C PRO A 209 -0.60 0.52 -34.00
N ARG A 210 -0.92 1.57 -34.76
CA ARG A 210 -0.69 2.97 -34.34
C ARG A 210 -1.60 3.39 -33.20
N VAL A 211 -2.88 3.05 -33.27
CA VAL A 211 -3.84 3.34 -32.20
C VAL A 211 -3.47 2.57 -30.93
N ARG A 212 -3.16 1.29 -31.06
CA ARG A 212 -2.77 0.44 -29.92
C ARG A 212 -1.50 0.96 -29.25
N SER A 213 -0.47 1.37 -29.99
CA SER A 213 0.79 1.88 -29.44
C SER A 213 0.66 3.18 -28.65
N VAL A 214 -0.42 3.93 -28.84
CA VAL A 214 -0.70 5.16 -28.08
C VAL A 214 -1.74 4.92 -26.98
N ALA A 215 -2.83 4.23 -27.31
CA ALA A 215 -3.95 4.06 -26.38
C ALA A 215 -3.60 3.13 -25.18
N LYS A 216 -2.84 2.02 -25.43
CA LYS A 216 -2.46 1.10 -24.35
C LYS A 216 -1.62 1.79 -23.28
N PRO A 217 -0.52 2.51 -23.60
CA PRO A 217 0.22 3.28 -22.60
C PRO A 217 -0.61 4.36 -21.89
N LEU A 218 -1.52 5.04 -22.60
CA LEU A 218 -2.40 6.04 -21.97
C LEU A 218 -3.32 5.43 -20.92
N ILE A 219 -3.88 4.24 -21.17
CA ILE A 219 -4.65 3.50 -20.17
C ILE A 219 -3.74 3.07 -19.01
N GLU A 220 -2.54 2.58 -19.29
CA GLU A 220 -1.59 2.11 -18.28
C GLU A 220 -1.07 3.24 -17.36
N ILE A 221 -0.98 4.48 -17.83
CA ILE A 221 -0.64 5.66 -17.02
C ILE A 221 -1.60 5.81 -15.83
N LEU A 222 -2.89 5.51 -16.00
CA LEU A 222 -3.87 5.57 -14.91
C LEU A 222 -3.49 4.62 -13.76
N ALA A 223 -2.90 3.46 -14.06
CA ALA A 223 -2.45 2.53 -13.02
C ALA A 223 -1.25 3.05 -12.21
N GLY A 224 -0.48 3.99 -12.76
CA GLY A 224 0.67 4.61 -12.11
C GLY A 224 0.31 5.73 -11.14
N ILE A 225 -0.93 6.21 -11.13
CA ILE A 225 -1.37 7.29 -10.24
C ILE A 225 -1.52 6.76 -8.81
N PRO A 226 -0.89 7.40 -7.79
CA PRO A 226 -1.07 7.00 -6.39
C PRO A 226 -2.53 6.99 -5.97
N THR A 227 -2.97 5.96 -5.23
CA THR A 227 -4.40 5.79 -4.85
C THR A 227 -4.95 6.92 -4.02
N ILE A 228 -4.10 7.61 -3.26
CA ILE A 228 -4.49 8.81 -2.50
C ILE A 228 -4.96 9.95 -3.43
N VAL A 229 -4.36 10.10 -4.62
CA VAL A 229 -4.77 11.12 -5.60
C VAL A 229 -6.17 10.81 -6.13
N TYR A 230 -6.47 9.53 -6.40
CA TYR A 230 -7.83 9.11 -6.72
C TYR A 230 -8.81 9.37 -5.57
N GLY A 231 -8.38 9.17 -4.32
CA GLY A 231 -9.19 9.51 -3.15
C GLY A 231 -9.50 10.99 -3.04
N LEU A 232 -8.51 11.86 -3.30
CA LEU A 232 -8.72 13.31 -3.36
C LEU A 232 -9.63 13.71 -4.53
N PHE A 233 -9.47 13.09 -5.69
CA PHE A 233 -10.36 13.29 -6.84
C PHE A 233 -11.81 12.87 -6.52
N ALA A 234 -11.99 11.75 -5.80
CA ALA A 234 -13.30 11.33 -5.31
C ALA A 234 -13.92 12.40 -4.40
N LEU A 235 -13.17 12.90 -3.42
CA LEU A 235 -13.65 13.85 -2.43
C LEU A 235 -13.91 15.23 -3.01
N LEU A 236 -12.98 15.76 -3.83
CA LEU A 236 -12.98 17.17 -4.26
C LEU A 236 -13.71 17.40 -5.59
N THR A 237 -13.83 16.36 -6.41
CA THR A 237 -14.43 16.50 -7.76
C THR A 237 -15.68 15.66 -7.93
N VAL A 238 -15.56 14.33 -7.78
CA VAL A 238 -16.67 13.41 -8.07
C VAL A 238 -17.79 13.55 -7.03
N GLY A 239 -17.45 13.66 -5.74
CA GLY A 239 -18.40 13.84 -4.66
C GLY A 239 -19.29 15.10 -4.86
N PRO A 240 -18.69 16.31 -5.01
CA PRO A 240 -19.46 17.52 -5.32
C PRO A 240 -20.26 17.42 -6.61
N LEU A 241 -19.72 16.80 -7.67
CA LEU A 241 -20.45 16.56 -8.91
C LEU A 241 -21.70 15.69 -8.68
N LEU A 242 -21.57 14.60 -7.94
CA LEU A 242 -22.71 13.74 -7.62
C LEU A 242 -23.75 14.45 -6.72
N VAL A 243 -23.31 15.27 -5.77
CA VAL A 243 -24.20 16.09 -4.95
C VAL A 243 -24.96 17.10 -5.81
N SER A 244 -24.33 17.72 -6.81
CA SER A 244 -25.03 18.66 -7.71
C SER A 244 -26.08 17.96 -8.58
N LEU A 245 -25.91 16.65 -8.89
CA LEU A 245 -26.86 15.88 -9.69
C LEU A 245 -27.94 15.20 -8.85
N PHE A 246 -27.60 14.68 -7.67
CA PHE A 246 -28.44 13.81 -6.85
C PHE A 246 -28.70 14.37 -5.44
N GLY A 247 -28.22 15.59 -5.14
CA GLY A 247 -28.32 16.20 -3.83
C GLY A 247 -29.72 16.75 -3.50
N LYS A 248 -29.78 17.47 -2.39
CA LYS A 248 -31.04 18.00 -1.82
C LYS A 248 -31.78 18.94 -2.76
N ASP A 249 -31.07 19.70 -3.58
CA ASP A 249 -31.64 20.69 -4.49
C ASP A 249 -32.16 20.07 -5.80
N THR A 250 -31.93 18.77 -6.02
CA THR A 250 -32.34 18.02 -7.21
C THR A 250 -33.25 16.83 -6.84
N LEU A 251 -32.65 15.64 -6.70
CA LEU A 251 -33.37 14.38 -6.44
C LEU A 251 -33.48 14.03 -4.96
N ASN A 252 -32.75 14.71 -4.09
CA ASN A 252 -32.67 14.45 -2.64
C ASN A 252 -32.26 12.99 -2.27
N TRP A 253 -31.46 12.37 -3.12
CA TRP A 253 -30.95 11.00 -2.86
C TRP A 253 -29.63 11.00 -2.11
N MET A 254 -28.83 12.07 -2.26
CA MET A 254 -27.49 12.20 -1.70
C MET A 254 -27.40 13.36 -0.72
N GLN A 255 -26.91 13.11 0.49
CA GLN A 255 -26.81 14.15 1.55
C GLN A 255 -25.42 14.79 1.65
N GLY A 256 -24.38 14.14 1.16
CA GLY A 256 -23.00 14.63 1.22
C GLY A 256 -22.13 14.00 0.14
N GLY A 257 -20.96 14.60 -0.14
CA GLY A 257 -20.05 14.17 -1.21
C GLY A 257 -19.38 12.81 -0.98
N THR A 258 -19.31 12.36 0.27
CA THR A 258 -18.77 11.03 0.61
C THR A 258 -19.89 10.00 0.58
N ALA A 259 -19.78 9.01 -0.32
CA ALA A 259 -20.78 7.95 -0.49
C ALA A 259 -20.15 6.70 -1.11
N VAL A 260 -20.86 5.57 -1.00
CA VAL A 260 -20.46 4.32 -1.67
C VAL A 260 -20.31 4.52 -3.18
N MET A 261 -21.25 5.25 -3.80
CA MET A 261 -21.22 5.56 -5.23
C MET A 261 -19.99 6.38 -5.60
N THR A 262 -19.64 7.41 -4.81
CA THR A 262 -18.46 8.26 -5.06
C THR A 262 -17.16 7.45 -5.06
N ALA A 263 -16.96 6.66 -4.01
CA ALA A 263 -15.77 5.80 -3.91
C ALA A 263 -15.77 4.70 -4.97
N GLY A 264 -16.92 4.04 -5.19
CA GLY A 264 -17.06 2.94 -6.14
C GLY A 264 -16.79 3.38 -7.59
N LEU A 265 -17.30 4.52 -8.03
CA LEU A 265 -17.04 5.05 -9.38
C LEU A 265 -15.55 5.34 -9.59
N VAL A 266 -14.92 6.05 -8.66
CA VAL A 266 -13.50 6.41 -8.79
C VAL A 266 -12.60 5.18 -8.69
N MET A 267 -12.89 4.25 -7.80
CA MET A 267 -12.19 2.97 -7.71
C MET A 267 -12.39 2.14 -8.98
N GLY A 268 -13.58 2.19 -9.60
CA GLY A 268 -13.83 1.57 -10.89
C GLY A 268 -12.91 2.13 -11.98
N ILE A 269 -12.77 3.45 -12.07
CA ILE A 269 -11.85 4.11 -13.02
C ILE A 269 -10.41 3.64 -12.79
N MET A 270 -9.95 3.58 -11.55
CA MET A 270 -8.61 3.09 -11.19
C MET A 270 -8.38 1.64 -11.61
N LEU A 271 -9.42 0.79 -11.59
CA LEU A 271 -9.32 -0.63 -11.93
C LEU A 271 -9.41 -0.91 -13.44
N ILE A 272 -9.89 0.04 -14.27
CA ILE A 272 -9.98 -0.12 -15.74
C ILE A 272 -8.65 -0.59 -16.34
N PRO A 273 -7.49 0.03 -16.08
CA PRO A 273 -6.21 -0.39 -16.64
C PRO A 273 -5.87 -1.84 -16.29
N PHE A 274 -6.13 -2.23 -15.04
CA PHE A 274 -5.83 -3.55 -14.53
C PHE A 274 -6.66 -4.63 -15.24
N VAL A 275 -7.99 -4.42 -15.34
CA VAL A 275 -8.88 -5.33 -16.07
C VAL A 275 -8.54 -5.37 -17.56
N SER A 276 -8.28 -4.20 -18.16
CA SER A 276 -7.96 -4.09 -19.59
C SER A 276 -6.64 -4.79 -19.94
N SER A 277 -5.57 -4.55 -19.17
CA SER A 277 -4.25 -5.13 -19.45
C SER A 277 -4.26 -6.65 -19.30
N LEU A 278 -4.80 -7.17 -18.19
CA LEU A 278 -4.88 -8.62 -17.99
C LEU A 278 -5.77 -9.30 -19.04
N SER A 279 -6.90 -8.70 -19.41
CA SER A 279 -7.78 -9.24 -20.44
C SER A 279 -7.15 -9.20 -21.84
N ASP A 280 -6.43 -8.13 -22.19
CA ASP A 280 -5.66 -8.01 -23.43
C ASP A 280 -4.60 -9.13 -23.55
N ASP A 281 -3.85 -9.37 -22.48
CA ASP A 281 -2.83 -10.42 -22.44
C ASP A 281 -3.43 -11.82 -22.64
N ILE A 282 -4.58 -12.09 -22.00
CA ILE A 282 -5.30 -13.36 -22.13
C ILE A 282 -5.89 -13.55 -23.54
N ILE A 283 -6.49 -12.50 -24.11
CA ILE A 283 -7.04 -12.53 -25.49
C ILE A 283 -5.92 -12.78 -26.49
N ASN A 284 -4.77 -12.13 -26.34
CA ASN A 284 -3.61 -12.32 -27.20
C ASN A 284 -2.95 -13.72 -27.06
N ALA A 285 -3.12 -14.37 -25.90
CA ALA A 285 -2.61 -15.74 -25.67
C ALA A 285 -3.40 -16.83 -26.41
N VAL A 286 -4.59 -16.52 -26.94
CA VAL A 286 -5.37 -17.47 -27.78
C VAL A 286 -4.61 -17.76 -29.08
N PRO A 287 -4.37 -19.04 -29.44
CA PRO A 287 -3.57 -19.43 -30.60
C PRO A 287 -4.11 -18.84 -31.91
N GLN A 288 -3.19 -18.36 -32.76
CA GLN A 288 -3.54 -17.79 -34.07
C GLN A 288 -4.23 -18.80 -34.97
N ALA A 289 -3.89 -20.10 -34.86
CA ALA A 289 -4.53 -21.16 -35.62
C ALA A 289 -6.06 -21.23 -35.45
N LEU A 290 -6.59 -20.91 -34.28
CA LEU A 290 -8.04 -20.85 -34.05
C LEU A 290 -8.68 -19.68 -34.79
N ARG A 291 -8.01 -18.55 -34.89
CA ARG A 291 -8.45 -17.37 -35.63
C ARG A 291 -8.47 -17.66 -37.15
N ASP A 292 -7.35 -18.20 -37.65
CA ASP A 292 -7.18 -18.54 -39.07
C ASP A 292 -8.16 -19.64 -39.49
N GLY A 293 -8.41 -20.64 -38.64
CA GLY A 293 -9.43 -21.68 -38.87
C GLY A 293 -10.84 -21.10 -38.98
N SER A 294 -11.20 -20.17 -38.09
CA SER A 294 -12.50 -19.49 -38.15
C SER A 294 -12.69 -18.67 -39.42
N TYR A 295 -11.67 -17.88 -39.78
CA TYR A 295 -11.69 -17.11 -41.03
C TYR A 295 -11.71 -18.01 -42.26
N GLY A 296 -10.97 -19.14 -42.24
CA GLY A 296 -10.99 -20.15 -43.29
C GLY A 296 -12.37 -20.79 -43.55
N LEU A 297 -13.21 -20.85 -42.51
CA LEU A 297 -14.62 -21.28 -42.60
C LEU A 297 -15.58 -20.15 -43.01
N GLY A 298 -15.06 -18.94 -43.29
CA GLY A 298 -15.86 -17.80 -43.76
C GLY A 298 -16.49 -16.95 -42.65
N ALA A 299 -16.09 -17.14 -41.38
CA ALA A 299 -16.59 -16.31 -40.30
C ALA A 299 -16.06 -14.86 -40.41
N THR A 300 -16.89 -13.91 -40.05
CA THR A 300 -16.51 -12.49 -39.89
C THR A 300 -15.66 -12.27 -38.64
N GLN A 301 -14.93 -11.16 -38.57
CA GLN A 301 -14.13 -10.78 -37.42
C GLN A 301 -14.95 -10.79 -36.12
N SER A 302 -16.15 -10.22 -36.15
CA SER A 302 -17.04 -10.18 -34.97
C SER A 302 -17.50 -11.57 -34.53
N GLU A 303 -17.80 -12.46 -35.47
CA GLU A 303 -18.18 -13.85 -35.18
C GLU A 303 -16.99 -14.62 -34.60
N THR A 304 -15.80 -14.48 -35.17
CA THR A 304 -14.57 -15.08 -34.65
C THR A 304 -14.30 -14.64 -33.21
N ILE A 305 -14.43 -13.34 -32.91
CA ILE A 305 -14.24 -12.83 -31.54
C ILE A 305 -15.26 -13.43 -30.58
N ARG A 306 -16.55 -13.41 -30.94
CA ARG A 306 -17.63 -13.83 -30.04
C ARG A 306 -17.73 -15.33 -29.85
N LEU A 307 -17.45 -16.11 -30.91
CA LEU A 307 -17.71 -17.56 -30.93
C LEU A 307 -16.44 -18.40 -30.71
N VAL A 308 -15.26 -17.81 -30.93
CA VAL A 308 -13.99 -18.54 -30.81
C VAL A 308 -13.11 -17.92 -29.75
N ILE A 309 -12.73 -16.63 -29.91
CA ILE A 309 -11.72 -16.01 -29.06
C ILE A 309 -12.22 -15.78 -27.64
N LEU A 310 -13.39 -15.17 -27.45
CA LEU A 310 -13.94 -14.89 -26.12
C LEU A 310 -14.25 -16.16 -25.33
N PRO A 311 -14.89 -17.21 -25.90
CA PRO A 311 -15.07 -18.46 -25.17
C PRO A 311 -13.76 -19.12 -24.76
N ALA A 312 -12.74 -19.11 -25.62
CA ALA A 312 -11.42 -19.66 -25.32
C ALA A 312 -10.68 -18.85 -24.25
N ALA A 313 -10.81 -17.52 -24.27
CA ALA A 313 -10.21 -16.60 -23.30
C ALA A 313 -11.00 -16.51 -21.97
N LEU A 314 -12.27 -16.90 -21.94
CA LEU A 314 -13.20 -16.67 -20.84
C LEU A 314 -12.69 -17.11 -19.47
N PRO A 315 -12.08 -18.31 -19.30
CA PRO A 315 -11.57 -18.73 -18.00
C PRO A 315 -10.48 -17.78 -17.46
N GLY A 316 -9.60 -17.32 -18.34
CA GLY A 316 -8.56 -16.36 -17.98
C GLY A 316 -9.13 -14.98 -17.66
N ILE A 317 -10.09 -14.49 -18.45
CA ILE A 317 -10.79 -13.22 -18.21
C ILE A 317 -11.51 -13.24 -16.85
N VAL A 318 -12.21 -14.32 -16.53
CA VAL A 318 -12.84 -14.48 -15.21
C VAL A 318 -11.79 -14.43 -14.10
N GLY A 319 -10.64 -15.08 -14.29
CA GLY A 319 -9.51 -15.00 -13.37
C GLY A 319 -9.01 -13.56 -13.17
N ALA A 320 -8.86 -12.80 -14.25
CA ALA A 320 -8.48 -11.38 -14.21
C ALA A 320 -9.50 -10.52 -13.45
N ILE A 321 -10.79 -10.76 -13.66
CA ILE A 321 -11.89 -10.09 -12.96
C ILE A 321 -11.85 -10.40 -11.46
N LEU A 322 -11.63 -11.65 -11.07
CA LEU A 322 -11.54 -12.03 -9.65
C LEU A 322 -10.30 -11.44 -8.97
N LEU A 323 -9.16 -11.34 -9.68
CA LEU A 323 -7.98 -10.64 -9.19
C LEU A 323 -8.25 -9.13 -9.01
N ALA A 324 -8.96 -8.50 -9.96
CA ALA A 324 -9.39 -7.11 -9.84
C ALA A 324 -10.33 -6.91 -8.64
N ALA A 325 -11.26 -7.83 -8.40
CA ALA A 325 -12.16 -7.81 -7.25
C ALA A 325 -11.39 -7.94 -5.92
N SER A 326 -10.41 -8.85 -5.86
CA SER A 326 -9.54 -8.98 -4.68
C SER A 326 -8.77 -7.69 -4.39
N ARG A 327 -8.28 -6.99 -5.44
CA ARG A 327 -7.64 -5.68 -5.31
C ARG A 327 -8.62 -4.60 -4.83
N ALA A 328 -9.85 -4.58 -5.35
CA ALA A 328 -10.90 -3.66 -4.92
C ALA A 328 -11.24 -3.81 -3.43
N ILE A 329 -11.37 -5.04 -2.95
CA ILE A 329 -11.65 -5.36 -1.54
C ILE A 329 -10.54 -4.85 -0.61
N GLY A 330 -9.29 -4.85 -1.07
CA GLY A 330 -8.14 -4.36 -0.31
C GLY A 330 -7.88 -2.86 -0.41
N GLU A 331 -8.66 -2.10 -1.20
CA GLU A 331 -8.43 -0.67 -1.38
C GLU A 331 -8.75 0.13 -0.11
N THR A 332 -7.86 1.05 0.22
CA THR A 332 -7.93 1.79 1.49
C THR A 332 -8.13 3.29 1.25
N MET A 333 -7.25 3.94 0.48
CA MET A 333 -7.18 5.39 0.42
C MET A 333 -8.36 6.04 -0.30
N ILE A 334 -8.86 5.43 -1.38
CA ILE A 334 -10.03 5.92 -2.10
C ILE A 334 -11.26 5.84 -1.18
N VAL A 335 -11.36 4.78 -0.41
CA VAL A 335 -12.50 4.56 0.50
C VAL A 335 -12.46 5.52 1.69
N VAL A 336 -11.31 5.68 2.33
CA VAL A 336 -11.14 6.61 3.48
C VAL A 336 -11.59 8.02 3.11
N LEU A 337 -11.25 8.48 1.90
CA LEU A 337 -11.55 9.85 1.46
C LEU A 337 -12.92 9.97 0.77
N GLY A 338 -13.32 8.97 -0.02
CA GLY A 338 -14.48 9.08 -0.91
C GLY A 338 -15.75 8.40 -0.40
N ALA A 339 -15.68 7.40 0.49
CA ALA A 339 -16.87 6.66 0.92
C ALA A 339 -17.44 7.13 2.26
N GLY A 340 -16.58 7.68 3.13
CA GLY A 340 -16.97 8.14 4.46
C GLY A 340 -16.61 7.15 5.57
N ALA A 341 -16.91 7.52 6.82
CA ALA A 341 -16.48 6.81 8.02
C ALA A 341 -17.59 6.00 8.73
N ALA A 342 -18.84 6.03 8.22
CA ALA A 342 -20.00 5.45 8.89
C ALA A 342 -20.03 3.92 8.69
N ALA A 343 -20.01 3.16 9.77
CA ALA A 343 -20.24 1.71 9.73
C ALA A 343 -21.75 1.46 9.84
N ARG A 344 -22.41 1.27 8.71
CA ARG A 344 -23.86 1.02 8.63
C ARG A 344 -24.21 -0.01 7.57
N LEU A 345 -25.34 -0.67 7.77
CA LEU A 345 -25.97 -1.56 6.80
C LEU A 345 -27.04 -0.77 6.03
N SER A 346 -26.73 -0.31 4.82
CA SER A 346 -27.68 0.37 3.94
C SER A 346 -27.57 -0.19 2.52
N MET A 347 -28.69 -0.20 1.80
CA MET A 347 -28.75 -0.55 0.38
C MET A 347 -28.69 0.70 -0.52
N ASN A 348 -28.75 1.90 0.06
CA ASN A 348 -28.67 3.13 -0.71
C ASN A 348 -27.21 3.41 -1.10
N PRO A 349 -26.85 3.45 -2.40
CA PRO A 349 -25.48 3.70 -2.85
C PRO A 349 -25.01 5.14 -2.60
N PHE A 350 -25.92 6.04 -2.28
CA PHE A 350 -25.62 7.43 -1.96
C PHE A 350 -25.37 7.68 -0.47
N ASP A 351 -25.50 6.65 0.36
CA ASP A 351 -25.12 6.73 1.77
C ASP A 351 -23.61 6.62 1.95
N ALA A 352 -23.10 7.30 2.98
CA ALA A 352 -21.73 7.13 3.42
C ALA A 352 -21.56 5.78 4.14
N MET A 353 -20.60 4.97 3.71
CA MET A 353 -20.23 3.71 4.37
C MET A 353 -18.72 3.56 4.42
N THR A 354 -18.25 2.79 5.39
CA THR A 354 -16.82 2.50 5.55
C THR A 354 -16.52 1.04 5.21
N THR A 355 -15.23 0.73 5.04
CA THR A 355 -14.75 -0.64 4.77
C THR A 355 -13.89 -1.17 5.92
N ILE A 356 -13.58 -2.46 5.86
CA ILE A 356 -12.64 -3.10 6.78
C ILE A 356 -11.28 -2.39 6.73
N THR A 357 -10.73 -2.15 5.55
CA THR A 357 -9.42 -1.51 5.36
C THR A 357 -9.37 -0.10 5.97
N ALA A 358 -10.40 0.70 5.75
CA ALA A 358 -10.51 2.04 6.32
C ALA A 358 -10.58 2.00 7.86
N LYS A 359 -11.28 1.02 8.42
CA LYS A 359 -11.35 0.84 9.88
C LYS A 359 -10.07 0.32 10.50
N ILE A 360 -9.32 -0.56 9.84
CA ILE A 360 -7.98 -0.97 10.31
C ILE A 360 -7.10 0.25 10.53
N VAL A 361 -7.02 1.17 9.55
CA VAL A 361 -6.25 2.41 9.68
C VAL A 361 -6.75 3.26 10.84
N SER A 362 -8.07 3.45 10.95
CA SER A 362 -8.68 4.26 12.00
C SER A 362 -8.42 3.70 13.40
N GLN A 363 -8.43 2.38 13.59
CA GLN A 363 -8.19 1.75 14.89
C GLN A 363 -6.72 1.86 15.32
N LEU A 364 -5.79 1.64 14.39
CA LEU A 364 -4.35 1.74 14.67
C LEU A 364 -3.88 3.18 14.96
N THR A 365 -4.64 4.19 14.53
CA THR A 365 -4.32 5.60 14.76
C THR A 365 -5.14 6.23 15.89
N GLY A 366 -6.15 5.54 16.39
CA GLY A 366 -7.15 6.08 17.33
C GLY A 366 -6.88 5.82 18.80
N ASP A 367 -6.10 4.81 19.14
CA ASP A 367 -5.78 4.44 20.53
C ASP A 367 -4.27 4.40 20.76
N ALA A 368 -3.83 4.90 21.92
CA ALA A 368 -2.44 4.83 22.35
C ALA A 368 -2.11 3.50 23.04
N ASP A 369 -3.13 2.75 23.51
CA ASP A 369 -2.96 1.45 24.13
C ASP A 369 -3.15 0.31 23.13
N PHE A 370 -2.04 -0.24 22.65
CA PHE A 370 -2.03 -1.35 21.69
C PHE A 370 -2.49 -2.69 22.27
N SER A 371 -2.74 -2.78 23.58
CA SER A 371 -3.27 -3.98 24.24
C SER A 371 -4.80 -3.95 24.43
N SER A 372 -5.45 -2.83 24.09
CA SER A 372 -6.90 -2.68 24.19
C SER A 372 -7.63 -3.52 23.13
N PRO A 373 -8.88 -3.98 23.39
CA PRO A 373 -9.71 -4.64 22.39
C PRO A 373 -9.91 -3.79 21.12
N GLU A 374 -9.97 -2.47 21.29
CA GLU A 374 -10.16 -1.47 20.24
C GLU A 374 -8.95 -1.37 19.29
N ALA A 375 -7.74 -1.56 19.80
CA ALA A 375 -6.53 -1.65 18.97
C ALA A 375 -6.34 -3.04 18.37
N LEU A 376 -6.53 -4.08 19.19
CA LEU A 376 -6.38 -5.48 18.77
C LEU A 376 -7.39 -5.90 17.70
N VAL A 377 -8.57 -5.28 17.65
CA VAL A 377 -9.57 -5.56 16.62
C VAL A 377 -9.04 -5.29 15.20
N ALA A 378 -8.08 -4.39 15.04
CA ALA A 378 -7.45 -4.13 13.74
C ALA A 378 -6.77 -5.40 13.17
N PHE A 379 -6.16 -6.22 14.03
CA PHE A 379 -5.57 -7.50 13.63
C PHE A 379 -6.64 -8.53 13.29
N ALA A 380 -7.75 -8.60 14.03
CA ALA A 380 -8.87 -9.47 13.72
C ALA A 380 -9.55 -9.09 12.40
N LEU A 381 -9.71 -7.80 12.11
CA LEU A 381 -10.17 -7.28 10.84
C LEU A 381 -9.21 -7.63 9.70
N GLY A 382 -7.89 -7.46 9.93
CA GLY A 382 -6.85 -7.83 8.99
C GLY A 382 -6.84 -9.31 8.67
N MET A 383 -6.97 -10.18 9.68
CA MET A 383 -7.08 -11.63 9.51
C MET A 383 -8.35 -12.01 8.74
N THR A 384 -9.50 -11.40 9.05
CA THR A 384 -10.77 -11.62 8.34
C THR A 384 -10.64 -11.26 6.86
N LEU A 385 -10.05 -10.10 6.57
CA LEU A 385 -9.81 -9.64 5.20
C LEU A 385 -8.82 -10.56 4.46
N PHE A 386 -7.75 -10.99 5.14
CA PHE A 386 -6.77 -11.93 4.60
C PHE A 386 -7.43 -13.27 4.20
N VAL A 387 -8.20 -13.87 5.08
CA VAL A 387 -8.91 -15.14 4.80
C VAL A 387 -9.88 -14.98 3.62
N LEU A 388 -10.61 -13.87 3.57
CA LEU A 388 -11.55 -13.57 2.50
C LEU A 388 -10.84 -13.40 1.15
N THR A 389 -9.79 -12.58 1.08
CA THR A 389 -9.04 -12.33 -0.16
C THR A 389 -8.25 -13.55 -0.61
N LEU A 390 -7.68 -14.32 0.32
CA LEU A 390 -7.03 -15.60 0.03
C LEU A 390 -8.05 -16.59 -0.56
N GLY A 391 -9.25 -16.69 0.04
CA GLY A 391 -10.33 -17.53 -0.47
C GLY A 391 -10.74 -17.17 -1.90
N LEU A 392 -10.90 -15.87 -2.19
CA LEU A 392 -11.18 -15.38 -3.54
C LEU A 392 -10.05 -15.70 -4.53
N ASN A 393 -8.80 -15.50 -4.14
CA ASN A 393 -7.66 -15.80 -5.01
C ASN A 393 -7.51 -17.31 -5.28
N VAL A 394 -7.70 -18.16 -4.26
CA VAL A 394 -7.71 -19.62 -4.45
C VAL A 394 -8.85 -20.03 -5.35
N PHE A 395 -10.03 -19.46 -5.18
CA PHE A 395 -11.19 -19.72 -6.04
C PHE A 395 -10.94 -19.28 -7.50
N ALA A 396 -10.32 -18.10 -7.69
CA ALA A 396 -9.91 -17.64 -9.01
C ALA A 396 -8.93 -18.62 -9.69
N LEU A 397 -7.91 -19.05 -8.97
CA LEU A 397 -6.96 -20.04 -9.47
C LEU A 397 -7.62 -21.40 -9.80
N PHE A 398 -8.58 -21.83 -8.98
CA PHE A 398 -9.33 -23.05 -9.24
C PHE A 398 -10.14 -22.95 -10.53
N ILE A 399 -10.87 -21.84 -10.75
CA ILE A 399 -11.63 -21.61 -11.99
C ILE A 399 -10.69 -21.62 -13.20
N VAL A 400 -9.61 -20.83 -13.14
CA VAL A 400 -8.65 -20.75 -14.24
C VAL A 400 -8.08 -22.13 -14.58
N ARG A 401 -7.66 -22.90 -13.56
CA ARG A 401 -7.08 -24.25 -13.79
C ARG A 401 -8.12 -25.26 -14.32
N LYS A 402 -9.33 -25.22 -13.81
CA LYS A 402 -10.39 -26.18 -14.20
C LYS A 402 -10.90 -25.97 -15.63
N TYR A 403 -10.99 -24.73 -16.06
CA TYR A 403 -11.56 -24.35 -17.35
C TYR A 403 -10.53 -23.91 -18.39
N ARG A 404 -9.23 -23.95 -18.03
CA ARG A 404 -8.15 -23.72 -19.00
C ARG A 404 -8.12 -24.89 -19.97
N GLU A 405 -8.51 -24.65 -21.21
CA GLU A 405 -8.30 -25.61 -22.28
C GLU A 405 -6.78 -25.69 -22.54
N GLN A 406 -6.27 -26.93 -22.58
CA GLN A 406 -4.90 -27.19 -22.97
C GLN A 406 -4.89 -27.24 -24.50
N TYR A 407 -4.40 -26.19 -25.10
CA TYR A 407 -4.11 -26.16 -26.53
C TYR A 407 -2.68 -26.69 -26.75
N ASP A 408 -2.51 -28.02 -26.67
CA ASP A 408 -1.27 -28.74 -27.05
C ASP A 408 -1.27 -29.03 -28.54
#